data_5e52e712b3b5fcffa1b087804ea260c1
#
_entry.id   5e52e712b3b5fcffa1b087804ea260c1
#
_cell.length_a   1.000
_cell.length_b   1.000
_cell.length_c   1.000
_cell.angle_alpha   90.00
_cell.angle_beta   90.00
_cell.angle_gamma   90.00
#
_symmetry.space_group_name_H-M   'P 1'
#
loop_
_entity.id
_entity.type
_entity.pdbx_description
1 polymer ?
#
loop_
_entity_poly.entity_id
_entity_poly.type
_entity_poly.pdbx_seq_one_letter_code
_entity_poly.pdbx_strand_id
1 'polypeptide(L)'
;QIRVMLAGGNNQWDPKAVQDRTRLGRPLYTANRFPSLLAQITGEVRANPPAISCTPADSDATPEAAQVFEGLIRSIERLSQAQQVYSETVELSAGAGKGHMRIVPVYADDESFDVELRIRSIKNVHAVKWDPAAQEFDKADANWCIVVSELDRKGFEEAYPEAGSAGWAKAQTGQRKLDGWHTGGADRVTVAEEWEVQREPYTRYRVAHTVEGFRLDPATGIPQLLEPTGEEEIIDADKDGLIDGMPAKEFIAGVEAEGWQVVGTRTAYRKKICMYLWGGSKQLAGPIEWKGNRIPVFTVPGRQTHVGGETIHAGIIRHSRDAQRLHNWARATALEAVSLSAK
;
A
#
# COMPACT_ATOMS: atom_id res chain seq x y z
N GLN A 1 20.06 9.64 -7.16
CA GLN A 1 21.30 8.82 -7.18
C GLN A 1 21.04 7.41 -7.72
N ILE A 2 20.05 6.67 -7.25
CA ILE A 2 19.73 5.30 -7.68
C ILE A 2 19.51 5.22 -9.20
N ARG A 3 18.63 6.09 -9.76
CA ARG A 3 18.38 6.17 -11.19
C ARG A 3 19.66 6.42 -12.00
N VAL A 4 20.50 7.30 -11.49
CA VAL A 4 21.80 7.66 -12.11
C VAL A 4 22.75 6.46 -12.13
N MET A 5 22.80 5.70 -11.05
CA MET A 5 23.66 4.52 -10.95
C MET A 5 23.19 3.36 -11.83
N LEU A 6 21.86 3.16 -11.94
CA LEU A 6 21.27 2.14 -12.81
C LEU A 6 21.42 2.46 -14.29
N ALA A 7 21.30 3.72 -14.68
CA ALA A 7 21.43 4.14 -16.08
C ALA A 7 22.83 3.87 -16.65
N GLY A 8 23.85 3.78 -15.80
CA GLY A 8 25.23 3.51 -16.24
C GLY A 8 25.86 4.67 -17.02
N GLY A 9 26.87 4.35 -17.81
CA GLY A 9 27.61 5.34 -18.61
C GLY A 9 28.27 6.41 -17.72
N ASN A 10 28.43 7.61 -18.25
CA ASN A 10 29.06 8.71 -17.54
C ASN A 10 28.32 9.13 -16.26
N ASN A 11 27.07 8.72 -16.09
CA ASN A 11 26.28 9.01 -14.90
C ASN A 11 26.84 8.40 -13.62
N GLN A 12 27.63 7.32 -13.70
CA GLN A 12 28.25 6.70 -12.53
C GLN A 12 29.52 7.43 -12.08
N TRP A 13 30.01 8.38 -12.86
CA TRP A 13 31.22 9.17 -12.56
C TRP A 13 30.82 10.46 -11.83
N ASP A 14 31.78 10.98 -11.08
CA ASP A 14 31.66 12.33 -10.56
C ASP A 14 31.74 13.33 -11.75
N PRO A 15 30.82 14.34 -11.80
CA PRO A 15 30.80 15.31 -12.91
C PRO A 15 32.15 16.01 -13.13
N LYS A 16 32.88 16.34 -12.06
CA LYS A 16 34.18 16.95 -12.14
C LYS A 16 35.19 16.00 -12.75
N ALA A 17 35.17 14.72 -12.34
CA ALA A 17 36.08 13.71 -12.92
C ALA A 17 35.77 13.48 -14.41
N VAL A 18 34.50 13.56 -14.84
CA VAL A 18 34.10 13.48 -16.27
C VAL A 18 34.77 14.64 -17.05
N GLN A 19 34.63 15.88 -16.56
CA GLN A 19 35.16 17.05 -17.20
C GLN A 19 36.72 16.99 -17.31
N ASP A 20 37.39 16.63 -16.22
CA ASP A 20 38.86 16.56 -16.19
C ASP A 20 39.40 15.47 -17.13
N ARG A 21 38.78 14.29 -17.13
CA ARG A 21 39.20 13.18 -18.03
C ARG A 21 38.93 13.49 -19.49
N THR A 22 37.75 14.12 -19.79
CA THR A 22 37.42 14.54 -21.15
C THR A 22 38.40 15.60 -21.66
N ARG A 23 38.75 16.61 -20.84
CA ARG A 23 39.73 17.66 -21.19
C ARG A 23 41.12 17.09 -21.46
N LEU A 24 41.52 16.04 -20.73
CA LEU A 24 42.81 15.39 -20.87
C LEU A 24 42.81 14.27 -21.92
N GLY A 25 41.72 14.03 -22.64
CA GLY A 25 41.62 12.95 -23.63
C GLY A 25 41.72 11.54 -23.02
N ARG A 26 41.45 11.38 -21.72
CA ARG A 26 41.54 10.11 -21.02
C ARG A 26 40.26 9.30 -21.17
N PRO A 27 40.33 7.95 -21.26
CA PRO A 27 39.15 7.13 -21.43
C PRO A 27 38.21 7.20 -20.23
N LEU A 28 36.90 7.31 -20.52
CA LEU A 28 35.83 7.15 -19.56
C LEU A 28 35.13 5.81 -19.84
N TYR A 29 35.49 4.80 -19.04
CA TYR A 29 34.88 3.47 -19.17
C TYR A 29 34.06 3.13 -17.95
N THR A 30 32.82 2.71 -18.17
CA THR A 30 31.89 2.30 -17.12
C THR A 30 31.50 0.83 -17.29
N ALA A 31 31.94 -0.01 -16.36
CA ALA A 31 31.54 -1.40 -16.27
C ALA A 31 30.40 -1.52 -15.23
N ASN A 32 29.15 -1.30 -15.66
CA ASN A 32 28.00 -1.32 -14.76
C ASN A 32 27.68 -2.74 -14.27
N ARG A 33 27.88 -3.01 -12.98
CA ARG A 33 27.61 -4.30 -12.34
C ARG A 33 26.22 -4.39 -11.70
N PHE A 34 25.51 -3.28 -11.54
CA PHE A 34 24.22 -3.29 -10.89
C PHE A 34 23.15 -4.14 -11.58
N PRO A 35 23.01 -4.12 -12.92
CA PRO A 35 22.02 -4.96 -13.59
C PRO A 35 22.21 -6.44 -13.31
N SER A 36 23.46 -6.93 -13.32
CA SER A 36 23.72 -8.35 -13.04
C SER A 36 23.44 -8.75 -11.60
N LEU A 37 23.74 -7.86 -10.62
CA LEU A 37 23.41 -8.10 -9.23
C LEU A 37 21.92 -8.14 -8.97
N LEU A 38 21.17 -7.22 -9.58
CA LEU A 38 19.71 -7.20 -9.46
C LEU A 38 19.09 -8.43 -10.17
N ALA A 39 19.62 -8.81 -11.33
CA ALA A 39 19.15 -9.99 -12.04
C ALA A 39 19.35 -11.29 -11.25
N GLN A 40 20.37 -11.40 -10.43
CA GLN A 40 20.55 -12.57 -9.54
C GLN A 40 19.43 -12.64 -8.51
N ILE A 41 19.12 -11.53 -7.84
CA ILE A 41 18.04 -11.47 -6.83
C ILE A 41 16.68 -11.73 -7.45
N THR A 42 16.37 -11.08 -8.57
CA THR A 42 15.10 -11.29 -9.28
C THR A 42 15.00 -12.68 -9.89
N GLY A 43 16.13 -13.26 -10.29
CA GLY A 43 16.21 -14.63 -10.77
C GLY A 43 15.81 -15.66 -9.72
N GLU A 44 16.24 -15.50 -8.48
CA GLU A 44 15.83 -16.35 -7.36
C GLU A 44 14.34 -16.27 -7.08
N VAL A 45 13.78 -15.05 -7.09
CA VAL A 45 12.33 -14.86 -6.88
C VAL A 45 11.51 -15.48 -8.02
N ARG A 46 11.99 -15.41 -9.26
CA ARG A 46 11.33 -16.02 -10.41
C ARG A 46 11.44 -17.55 -10.40
N ALA A 47 12.57 -18.08 -9.92
CA ALA A 47 12.78 -19.52 -9.78
C ALA A 47 11.93 -20.12 -8.66
N ASN A 48 11.67 -19.35 -7.59
CA ASN A 48 10.90 -19.75 -6.43
C ASN A 48 9.77 -18.74 -6.19
N PRO A 49 8.72 -18.74 -7.02
CA PRO A 49 7.62 -17.80 -6.87
C PRO A 49 6.90 -18.02 -5.54
N PRO A 50 6.54 -16.94 -4.82
CA PRO A 50 5.75 -17.07 -3.59
C PRO A 50 4.40 -17.70 -3.92
N ALA A 51 3.96 -18.62 -3.10
CA ALA A 51 2.65 -19.24 -3.17
C ALA A 51 1.85 -18.89 -1.93
N ILE A 52 0.56 -18.63 -2.10
CA ILE A 52 -0.38 -18.36 -1.01
C ILE A 52 -1.22 -19.61 -0.81
N SER A 53 -1.32 -20.08 0.43
CA SER A 53 -2.26 -21.12 0.82
C SER A 53 -3.16 -20.62 1.94
N CYS A 54 -4.41 -21.06 1.93
CA CYS A 54 -5.40 -20.73 2.94
C CYS A 54 -5.64 -21.93 3.83
N THR A 55 -5.61 -21.71 5.15
CA THR A 55 -5.93 -22.75 6.14
C THR A 55 -7.05 -22.25 7.05
N PRO A 56 -7.99 -23.12 7.46
CA PRO A 56 -8.99 -22.75 8.44
C PRO A 56 -8.33 -22.25 9.73
N ALA A 57 -8.83 -21.15 10.29
CA ALA A 57 -8.29 -20.57 11.52
C ALA A 57 -9.05 -21.01 12.78
N ASP A 58 -10.36 -21.24 12.64
CA ASP A 58 -11.27 -21.54 13.74
C ASP A 58 -12.05 -22.84 13.48
N SER A 59 -12.73 -23.34 14.52
CA SER A 59 -13.62 -24.51 14.42
C SER A 59 -14.79 -24.31 13.44
N ASP A 60 -15.19 -23.06 13.21
CA ASP A 60 -16.30 -22.68 12.34
C ASP A 60 -15.87 -22.55 10.87
N ALA A 61 -14.55 -22.46 10.64
CA ALA A 61 -14.00 -22.38 9.30
C ALA A 61 -13.83 -23.78 8.69
N THR A 62 -14.44 -24.02 7.54
CA THR A 62 -14.33 -25.31 6.85
C THR A 62 -13.16 -25.37 5.88
N PRO A 63 -12.55 -26.55 5.67
CA PRO A 63 -11.51 -26.72 4.66
C PRO A 63 -11.97 -26.36 3.24
N GLU A 64 -13.24 -26.61 2.92
CA GLU A 64 -13.85 -26.27 1.64
C GLU A 64 -13.88 -24.75 1.42
N ALA A 65 -14.27 -23.98 2.44
CA ALA A 65 -14.23 -22.51 2.38
C ALA A 65 -12.80 -22.00 2.15
N ALA A 66 -11.82 -22.57 2.84
CA ALA A 66 -10.40 -22.22 2.64
C ALA A 66 -9.94 -22.49 1.20
N GLN A 67 -10.35 -23.61 0.58
CA GLN A 67 -10.02 -23.93 -0.82
C GLN A 67 -10.69 -22.93 -1.79
N VAL A 68 -11.92 -22.49 -1.54
CA VAL A 68 -12.60 -21.48 -2.36
C VAL A 68 -11.82 -20.15 -2.32
N PHE A 69 -11.41 -19.70 -1.12
CA PHE A 69 -10.60 -18.49 -1.00
C PHE A 69 -9.23 -18.62 -1.69
N GLU A 70 -8.58 -19.76 -1.57
CA GLU A 70 -7.33 -20.02 -2.28
C GLU A 70 -7.51 -19.99 -3.80
N GLY A 71 -8.60 -20.55 -4.31
CA GLY A 71 -8.96 -20.49 -5.72
C GLY A 71 -9.21 -19.06 -6.21
N LEU A 72 -9.88 -18.24 -5.40
CA LEU A 72 -10.13 -16.84 -5.69
C LEU A 72 -8.81 -16.04 -5.75
N ILE A 73 -7.93 -16.23 -4.77
CA ILE A 73 -6.61 -15.56 -4.73
C ILE A 73 -5.79 -15.94 -5.96
N ARG A 74 -5.72 -17.22 -6.32
CA ARG A 74 -5.02 -17.69 -7.52
C ARG A 74 -5.59 -17.09 -8.81
N SER A 75 -6.92 -16.89 -8.86
CA SER A 75 -7.55 -16.21 -10.00
C SER A 75 -7.13 -14.76 -10.09
N ILE A 76 -7.13 -14.01 -8.97
CA ILE A 76 -6.67 -12.62 -8.90
C ILE A 76 -5.19 -12.54 -9.31
N GLU A 77 -4.33 -13.41 -8.81
CA GLU A 77 -2.90 -13.46 -9.17
C GLU A 77 -2.69 -13.71 -10.66
N ARG A 78 -3.41 -14.67 -11.24
CA ARG A 78 -3.33 -14.98 -12.68
C ARG A 78 -3.78 -13.81 -13.54
N LEU A 79 -4.93 -13.23 -13.24
CA LEU A 79 -5.50 -12.10 -13.96
C LEU A 79 -4.65 -10.83 -13.85
N SER A 80 -3.90 -10.70 -12.75
CA SER A 80 -2.99 -9.57 -12.48
C SER A 80 -1.59 -9.79 -13.05
N GLN A 81 -1.25 -10.99 -13.55
CA GLN A 81 0.14 -11.38 -13.82
C GLN A 81 1.04 -11.16 -12.59
N ALA A 82 0.57 -11.57 -11.41
CA ALA A 82 1.14 -11.20 -10.12
C ALA A 82 2.62 -11.58 -9.98
N GLN A 83 3.06 -12.66 -10.61
CA GLN A 83 4.48 -13.05 -10.63
C GLN A 83 5.39 -11.95 -11.19
N GLN A 84 4.92 -11.26 -12.25
CA GLN A 84 5.64 -10.12 -12.81
C GLN A 84 5.66 -8.95 -11.83
N VAL A 85 4.53 -8.65 -11.21
CA VAL A 85 4.39 -7.57 -10.21
C VAL A 85 5.30 -7.84 -9.00
N TYR A 86 5.34 -9.06 -8.50
CA TYR A 86 6.21 -9.45 -7.38
C TYR A 86 7.69 -9.30 -7.75
N SER A 87 8.10 -9.79 -8.93
CA SER A 87 9.47 -9.65 -9.41
C SER A 87 9.90 -8.19 -9.56
N GLU A 88 9.05 -7.34 -10.15
CA GLU A 88 9.31 -5.90 -10.28
C GLU A 88 9.40 -5.21 -8.91
N THR A 89 8.51 -5.56 -7.98
CA THR A 89 8.51 -4.97 -6.65
C THR A 89 9.76 -5.34 -5.86
N VAL A 90 10.20 -6.61 -5.97
CA VAL A 90 11.44 -7.08 -5.33
C VAL A 90 12.67 -6.43 -5.97
N GLU A 91 12.71 -6.25 -7.29
CA GLU A 91 13.80 -5.56 -7.98
C GLU A 91 13.92 -4.11 -7.51
N LEU A 92 12.80 -3.40 -7.43
CA LEU A 92 12.76 -2.04 -6.89
C LEU A 92 13.21 -2.00 -5.42
N SER A 93 12.76 -2.95 -4.61
CA SER A 93 13.14 -3.07 -3.20
C SER A 93 14.64 -3.35 -3.06
N ALA A 94 15.17 -4.31 -3.78
CA ALA A 94 16.58 -4.67 -3.77
C ALA A 94 17.48 -3.50 -4.25
N GLY A 95 17.05 -2.80 -5.30
CA GLY A 95 17.81 -1.68 -5.88
C GLY A 95 17.71 -0.40 -5.05
N ALA A 96 16.50 0.03 -4.78
CA ALA A 96 16.20 1.33 -4.19
C ALA A 96 16.03 1.32 -2.66
N GLY A 97 15.79 0.15 -2.06
CA GLY A 97 15.54 -0.01 -0.63
C GLY A 97 14.07 -0.09 -0.26
N LYS A 98 13.17 0.08 -1.20
CA LYS A 98 11.73 -0.18 -1.08
C LYS A 98 11.10 -0.35 -2.46
N GLY A 99 10.20 -1.27 -2.55
CA GLY A 99 9.29 -1.47 -3.67
C GLY A 99 7.85 -1.34 -3.19
N HIS A 100 6.94 -0.99 -4.08
CA HIS A 100 5.55 -0.82 -3.73
C HIS A 100 4.65 -1.53 -4.72
N MET A 101 3.61 -2.15 -4.21
CA MET A 101 2.51 -2.70 -4.99
C MET A 101 1.18 -2.30 -4.37
N ARG A 102 0.11 -2.39 -5.12
CA ARG A 102 -1.24 -2.07 -4.65
C ARG A 102 -2.28 -3.01 -5.21
N ILE A 103 -3.38 -3.13 -4.49
CA ILE A 103 -4.60 -3.76 -4.97
C ILE A 103 -5.53 -2.66 -5.46
N VAL A 104 -6.06 -2.82 -6.67
CA VAL A 104 -7.00 -1.87 -7.26
C VAL A 104 -8.23 -2.63 -7.74
N PRO A 105 -9.44 -2.10 -7.48
CA PRO A 105 -10.66 -2.57 -8.11
C PRO A 105 -10.67 -2.07 -9.56
N VAL A 106 -11.06 -2.95 -10.48
CA VAL A 106 -11.27 -2.61 -11.89
C VAL A 106 -12.55 -3.30 -12.36
N TYR A 107 -13.23 -2.73 -13.33
CA TYR A 107 -14.34 -3.44 -13.98
C TYR A 107 -13.80 -4.67 -14.72
N ALA A 108 -14.57 -5.75 -14.70
CA ALA A 108 -14.21 -7.02 -15.35
C ALA A 108 -14.07 -6.82 -16.86
N ASP A 109 -15.01 -6.09 -17.45
CA ASP A 109 -15.01 -5.62 -18.82
C ASP A 109 -15.74 -4.26 -18.92
N ASP A 110 -15.75 -3.66 -20.11
CA ASP A 110 -16.35 -2.33 -20.35
C ASP A 110 -17.88 -2.36 -20.36
N GLU A 111 -18.50 -3.54 -20.44
CA GLU A 111 -19.97 -3.72 -20.51
C GLU A 111 -20.55 -4.21 -19.16
N SER A 112 -19.71 -4.64 -18.23
CA SER A 112 -20.12 -5.19 -16.93
C SER A 112 -19.96 -4.17 -15.79
N PHE A 113 -20.82 -4.26 -14.80
CA PHE A 113 -20.66 -3.61 -13.50
C PHE A 113 -19.88 -4.48 -12.49
N ASP A 114 -19.51 -5.69 -12.89
CA ASP A 114 -18.74 -6.58 -12.02
C ASP A 114 -17.34 -6.03 -11.78
N VAL A 115 -16.94 -6.01 -10.51
CA VAL A 115 -15.66 -5.47 -10.08
C VAL A 115 -14.72 -6.60 -9.70
N GLU A 116 -13.55 -6.60 -10.31
CA GLU A 116 -12.48 -7.53 -10.01
C GLU A 116 -11.29 -6.82 -9.33
N LEU A 117 -10.59 -7.54 -8.49
CA LEU A 117 -9.37 -7.03 -7.87
C LEU A 117 -8.16 -7.35 -8.76
N ARG A 118 -7.27 -6.36 -8.89
CA ARG A 118 -6.00 -6.50 -9.61
C ARG A 118 -4.84 -6.07 -8.72
N ILE A 119 -3.74 -6.82 -8.81
CA ILE A 119 -2.48 -6.48 -8.16
C ILE A 119 -1.62 -5.71 -9.18
N ARG A 120 -1.14 -4.53 -8.83
CA ARG A 120 -0.31 -3.69 -9.71
C ARG A 120 0.93 -3.18 -8.98
N SER A 121 2.07 -3.13 -9.68
CA SER A 121 3.29 -2.51 -9.14
C SER A 121 3.21 -0.98 -9.23
N ILE A 122 3.80 -0.29 -8.24
CA ILE A 122 4.01 1.16 -8.27
C ILE A 122 5.47 1.38 -8.65
N LYS A 123 5.71 1.72 -9.91
CA LYS A 123 7.07 1.80 -10.49
C LYS A 123 7.94 2.90 -9.89
N ASN A 124 7.32 4.00 -9.44
CA ASN A 124 8.04 5.09 -8.80
C ASN A 124 8.09 4.88 -7.29
N VAL A 125 9.23 4.47 -6.78
CA VAL A 125 9.45 4.22 -5.34
C VAL A 125 9.29 5.46 -4.46
N HIS A 126 9.32 6.64 -5.04
CA HIS A 126 9.12 7.91 -4.33
C HIS A 126 7.66 8.38 -4.36
N ALA A 127 6.81 7.71 -5.13
CA ALA A 127 5.39 8.04 -5.25
C ALA A 127 4.61 7.78 -3.97
N VAL A 128 5.03 6.80 -3.17
CA VAL A 128 4.32 6.38 -1.97
C VAL A 128 4.92 7.06 -0.74
N LYS A 129 4.06 7.72 0.02
CA LYS A 129 4.38 8.37 1.30
C LYS A 129 3.48 7.78 2.37
N TRP A 130 4.09 7.18 3.38
CA TRP A 130 3.42 6.63 4.53
C TRP A 130 3.49 7.58 5.72
N ASP A 131 2.55 7.41 6.63
CA ASP A 131 2.57 8.01 7.94
C ASP A 131 3.92 7.75 8.63
N PRO A 132 4.69 8.79 9.00
CA PRO A 132 5.98 8.61 9.69
C PRO A 132 5.83 7.95 11.06
N ALA A 133 4.65 8.03 11.69
CA ALA A 133 4.39 7.41 12.98
C ALA A 133 4.23 5.89 12.88
N ALA A 134 4.01 5.35 11.67
CA ALA A 134 3.85 3.91 11.47
C ALA A 134 5.19 3.17 11.67
N GLN A 135 5.21 2.26 12.63
CA GLN A 135 6.40 1.50 13.03
C GLN A 135 6.39 0.06 12.52
N GLU A 136 5.20 -0.50 12.29
CA GLU A 136 5.09 -1.88 11.80
C GLU A 136 5.72 -2.06 10.42
N PHE A 137 6.26 -3.24 10.23
CA PHE A 137 6.95 -3.62 8.99
C PHE A 137 6.02 -3.51 7.76
N ASP A 138 4.79 -3.96 7.91
CA ASP A 138 3.76 -4.00 6.87
C ASP A 138 2.89 -2.74 6.84
N LYS A 139 3.22 -1.72 7.69
CA LYS A 139 2.48 -0.46 7.81
C LYS A 139 1.00 -0.62 8.17
N ALA A 140 0.63 -1.71 8.86
CA ALA A 140 -0.74 -1.94 9.30
C ALA A 140 -1.22 -0.95 10.37
N ASP A 141 -0.28 -0.31 11.05
CA ASP A 141 -0.46 0.74 12.07
C ASP A 141 -0.57 2.16 11.47
N ALA A 142 -0.35 2.32 10.16
CA ALA A 142 -0.41 3.62 9.51
C ALA A 142 -1.82 4.22 9.54
N ASN A 143 -1.92 5.52 9.85
CA ASN A 143 -3.18 6.25 9.80
C ASN A 143 -3.47 6.82 8.42
N TRP A 144 -2.45 7.02 7.59
CA TRP A 144 -2.61 7.53 6.24
C TRP A 144 -1.50 7.06 5.30
N CYS A 145 -1.82 7.11 4.02
CA CYS A 145 -0.87 6.85 2.93
C CYS A 145 -1.22 7.74 1.74
N ILE A 146 -0.22 8.35 1.12
CA ILE A 146 -0.40 9.16 -0.09
C ILE A 146 0.36 8.48 -1.24
N VAL A 147 -0.35 8.29 -2.35
CA VAL A 147 0.23 7.79 -3.60
C VAL A 147 0.17 8.87 -4.67
N VAL A 148 1.32 9.35 -5.10
CA VAL A 148 1.43 10.40 -6.10
C VAL A 148 1.59 9.77 -7.48
N SER A 149 0.77 10.17 -8.43
CA SER A 149 0.83 9.75 -9.83
C SER A 149 0.87 10.96 -10.77
N GLU A 150 1.41 10.76 -11.96
CA GLU A 150 1.42 11.77 -13.02
C GLU A 150 0.52 11.29 -14.14
N LEU A 151 -0.46 12.09 -14.49
CA LEU A 151 -1.33 11.89 -15.64
C LEU A 151 -0.92 12.81 -16.77
N ASP A 152 -1.13 12.37 -18.00
CA ASP A 152 -1.08 13.25 -19.16
C ASP A 152 -2.17 14.33 -19.04
N ARG A 153 -1.86 15.56 -19.44
CA ARG A 153 -2.78 16.70 -19.31
C ARG A 153 -4.11 16.45 -20.02
N LYS A 154 -4.06 15.90 -21.23
CA LYS A 154 -5.27 15.61 -21.99
C LYS A 154 -6.14 14.57 -21.28
N GLY A 155 -5.54 13.46 -20.85
CA GLY A 155 -6.25 12.43 -20.09
C GLY A 155 -6.80 12.94 -18.76
N PHE A 156 -6.11 13.90 -18.11
CA PHE A 156 -6.61 14.54 -16.90
C PHE A 156 -7.84 15.44 -17.20
N GLU A 157 -7.78 16.26 -18.25
CA GLU A 157 -8.87 17.16 -18.65
C GLU A 157 -10.10 16.38 -19.13
N GLU A 158 -9.91 15.24 -19.79
CA GLU A 158 -10.98 14.32 -20.17
C GLU A 158 -11.62 13.63 -18.95
N ALA A 159 -10.82 13.16 -18.01
CA ALA A 159 -11.32 12.48 -16.82
C ALA A 159 -11.94 13.43 -15.79
N TYR A 160 -11.47 14.67 -15.72
CA TYR A 160 -11.87 15.67 -14.72
C TYR A 160 -12.14 17.04 -15.34
N PRO A 161 -13.17 17.19 -16.20
CA PRO A 161 -13.41 18.43 -16.95
C PRO A 161 -13.68 19.65 -16.04
N GLU A 162 -14.26 19.42 -14.88
CA GLU A 162 -14.56 20.49 -13.91
C GLU A 162 -13.36 20.92 -13.05
N ALA A 163 -12.28 20.14 -13.04
CA ALA A 163 -11.15 20.38 -12.14
C ALA A 163 -10.29 21.57 -12.55
N GLY A 164 -10.21 21.86 -13.86
CA GLY A 164 -9.33 22.89 -14.42
C GLY A 164 -7.85 22.58 -14.16
N SER A 165 -7.04 22.56 -15.19
CA SER A 165 -5.58 22.33 -15.09
C SER A 165 -4.82 23.45 -14.35
N ALA A 166 -5.48 24.55 -14.04
CA ALA A 166 -4.89 25.79 -13.53
C ALA A 166 -4.48 25.76 -12.03
N GLY A 167 -5.00 24.82 -11.23
CA GLY A 167 -4.73 24.78 -9.79
C GLY A 167 -3.26 24.51 -9.44
N TRP A 168 -2.58 23.68 -10.23
CA TRP A 168 -1.17 23.33 -9.99
C TRP A 168 -0.19 24.36 -10.54
N ALA A 169 -0.52 25.02 -11.67
CA ALA A 169 0.35 26.03 -12.27
C ALA A 169 0.53 27.28 -11.39
N LYS A 170 -0.50 27.67 -10.62
CA LYS A 170 -0.43 28.80 -9.68
C LYS A 170 0.32 28.48 -8.40
N ALA A 171 0.35 27.22 -7.97
CA ALA A 171 1.13 26.78 -6.81
C ALA A 171 2.65 26.80 -7.08
N GLN A 172 3.08 26.82 -8.33
CA GLN A 172 4.50 26.92 -8.72
C GLN A 172 5.13 28.30 -8.50
N THR A 173 4.33 29.35 -8.36
CA THR A 173 4.83 30.74 -8.28
C THR A 173 5.10 31.21 -6.85
N GLY A 174 4.74 30.47 -5.81
CA GLY A 174 4.92 30.79 -4.41
C GLY A 174 5.80 29.81 -3.67
N GLN A 175 7.10 30.10 -3.60
CA GLN A 175 8.04 29.68 -2.57
C GLN A 175 7.89 28.27 -1.97
N ARG A 176 8.80 27.44 -2.29
CA ARG A 176 9.20 26.08 -1.97
C ARG A 176 8.80 25.12 -3.08
N LYS A 177 9.81 24.80 -3.90
CA LYS A 177 9.86 23.49 -4.57
C LYS A 177 9.64 22.45 -3.47
N LEU A 178 8.45 21.90 -3.41
CA LEU A 178 8.22 20.64 -2.72
C LEU A 178 9.03 19.60 -3.50
N ASP A 179 10.28 19.41 -3.10
CA ASP A 179 11.20 18.49 -3.73
C ASP A 179 10.53 17.12 -3.82
N GLY A 180 10.18 16.70 -5.02
CA GLY A 180 9.57 15.42 -5.33
C GLY A 180 8.12 15.43 -5.82
N TRP A 181 7.40 16.56 -5.78
CA TRP A 181 6.02 16.65 -6.26
C TRP A 181 5.88 17.14 -7.71
N HIS A 182 6.95 17.71 -8.29
CA HIS A 182 6.95 18.25 -9.64
C HIS A 182 8.16 17.74 -10.43
N THR A 183 7.99 16.60 -11.08
CA THR A 183 8.88 16.16 -12.15
C THR A 183 8.22 16.24 -13.52
N GLY A 184 6.94 16.63 -13.56
CA GLY A 184 6.17 16.75 -14.79
C GLY A 184 6.64 17.94 -15.64
N GLY A 185 6.96 17.69 -16.91
CA GLY A 185 7.04 18.73 -17.93
C GLY A 185 5.67 19.43 -18.09
N ALA A 186 5.59 20.46 -18.94
CA ALA A 186 4.40 21.27 -19.15
C ALA A 186 3.11 20.48 -19.49
N ASP A 187 3.25 19.22 -19.94
CA ASP A 187 2.16 18.36 -20.41
C ASP A 187 1.68 17.31 -19.39
N ARG A 188 2.18 17.33 -18.15
CA ARG A 188 1.78 16.36 -17.10
C ARG A 188 1.17 17.05 -15.90
N VAL A 189 0.14 16.42 -15.35
CA VAL A 189 -0.56 16.86 -14.14
C VAL A 189 -0.32 15.83 -13.04
N THR A 190 0.11 16.30 -11.89
CA THR A 190 0.29 15.45 -10.71
C THR A 190 -1.03 15.28 -9.98
N VAL A 191 -1.39 14.05 -9.68
CA VAL A 191 -2.58 13.66 -8.91
C VAL A 191 -2.12 12.87 -7.70
N ALA A 192 -2.75 13.12 -6.56
CA ALA A 192 -2.46 12.41 -5.32
C ALA A 192 -3.70 11.65 -4.84
N GLU A 193 -3.53 10.35 -4.64
CA GLU A 193 -4.49 9.52 -3.91
C GLU A 193 -4.11 9.56 -2.43
N GLU A 194 -4.99 10.07 -1.59
CA GLU A 194 -4.84 10.08 -0.14
C GLU A 194 -5.73 9.02 0.46
N TRP A 195 -5.13 8.12 1.20
CA TRP A 195 -5.80 7.07 1.95
C TRP A 195 -5.75 7.42 3.43
N GLU A 196 -6.90 7.47 4.07
CA GLU A 196 -7.04 7.81 5.49
C GLU A 196 -7.75 6.69 6.23
N VAL A 197 -7.24 6.35 7.41
CA VAL A 197 -7.86 5.40 8.33
C VAL A 197 -8.64 6.18 9.38
N GLN A 198 -9.95 6.20 9.25
CA GLN A 198 -10.86 6.77 10.22
C GLN A 198 -11.21 5.70 11.26
N ARG A 199 -11.25 6.08 12.53
CA ARG A 199 -11.62 5.20 13.63
C ARG A 199 -12.92 5.71 14.22
N GLU A 200 -14.01 5.01 13.93
CA GLU A 200 -15.33 5.33 14.48
C GLU A 200 -15.51 4.54 15.78
N PRO A 201 -15.71 5.21 16.93
CA PRO A 201 -15.99 4.52 18.18
C PRO A 201 -17.38 3.90 18.12
N TYR A 202 -17.51 2.70 18.67
CA TYR A 202 -18.79 2.05 18.90
C TYR A 202 -18.77 1.33 20.23
N THR A 203 -19.94 1.06 20.79
CA THR A 203 -20.06 0.35 22.05
C THR A 203 -20.45 -1.08 21.79
N ARG A 204 -19.66 -2.02 22.31
CA ARG A 204 -19.89 -3.45 22.20
C ARG A 204 -20.42 -3.98 23.52
N TYR A 205 -21.54 -4.63 23.47
CA TYR A 205 -22.20 -5.29 24.57
C TYR A 205 -22.00 -6.81 24.42
N ARG A 206 -21.66 -7.48 25.50
CA ARG A 206 -21.71 -8.93 25.61
C ARG A 206 -22.92 -9.25 26.47
N VAL A 207 -23.89 -9.92 25.92
CA VAL A 207 -25.08 -10.38 26.62
C VAL A 207 -25.02 -11.89 26.77
N ALA A 208 -25.53 -12.41 27.89
CA ALA A 208 -25.61 -13.84 28.15
C ALA A 208 -27.02 -14.19 28.62
N HIS A 209 -27.55 -15.28 28.11
CA HIS A 209 -28.84 -15.79 28.52
C HIS A 209 -28.71 -16.55 29.84
N THR A 210 -28.73 -15.81 30.96
CA THR A 210 -28.47 -16.33 32.32
C THR A 210 -29.65 -16.19 33.26
N VAL A 211 -30.71 -15.49 32.84
CA VAL A 211 -31.90 -15.17 33.67
C VAL A 211 -33.12 -15.76 33.03
N GLU A 212 -34.05 -16.24 33.87
CA GLU A 212 -35.37 -16.62 33.41
C GLU A 212 -36.10 -15.40 32.83
N GLY A 213 -36.57 -15.50 31.60
CA GLY A 213 -37.29 -14.45 30.91
C GLY A 213 -38.67 -14.92 30.46
N PHE A 214 -39.47 -14.00 29.94
CA PHE A 214 -40.75 -14.34 29.38
C PHE A 214 -40.84 -13.87 27.93
N ARG A 215 -41.15 -14.77 27.02
CA ARG A 215 -41.42 -14.45 25.64
C ARG A 215 -42.92 -14.62 25.36
N LEU A 216 -43.53 -13.64 24.71
CA LEU A 216 -44.90 -13.78 24.24
C LEU A 216 -44.91 -14.69 22.99
N ASP A 217 -45.65 -15.76 23.05
CA ASP A 217 -45.91 -16.60 21.87
C ASP A 217 -46.66 -15.78 20.82
N PRO A 218 -46.09 -15.55 19.62
CA PRO A 218 -46.68 -14.71 18.61
C PRO A 218 -48.02 -15.25 18.06
N ALA A 219 -48.32 -16.55 18.27
CA ALA A 219 -49.55 -17.16 17.82
C ALA A 219 -50.71 -17.10 18.85
N THR A 220 -50.36 -17.19 20.14
CA THR A 220 -51.35 -17.31 21.23
C THR A 220 -51.37 -16.10 22.16
N GLY A 221 -50.33 -15.23 22.12
CA GLY A 221 -50.19 -14.12 23.04
C GLY A 221 -49.93 -14.53 24.50
N ILE A 222 -49.66 -15.81 24.78
CA ILE A 222 -49.44 -16.33 26.13
C ILE A 222 -47.96 -16.21 26.46
N PRO A 223 -47.57 -15.66 27.65
CA PRO A 223 -46.18 -15.59 28.05
C PRO A 223 -45.62 -17.00 28.32
N GLN A 224 -44.56 -17.36 27.61
CA GLN A 224 -43.79 -18.57 27.84
C GLN A 224 -42.57 -18.23 28.67
N LEU A 225 -42.26 -19.04 29.69
CA LEU A 225 -41.05 -18.94 30.50
C LEU A 225 -39.85 -19.45 29.65
N LEU A 226 -38.82 -18.65 29.55
CA LEU A 226 -37.53 -19.01 28.93
C LEU A 226 -36.54 -19.43 30.02
N GLU A 227 -36.06 -20.65 29.91
CA GLU A 227 -35.00 -21.13 30.81
C GLU A 227 -33.63 -20.63 30.38
N PRO A 228 -32.69 -20.32 31.32
CA PRO A 228 -31.36 -19.87 30.98
C PRO A 228 -30.63 -20.95 30.17
N THR A 229 -30.14 -20.60 28.99
CA THR A 229 -29.39 -21.52 28.13
C THR A 229 -27.86 -21.39 28.30
N GLY A 230 -27.39 -20.31 28.94
CA GLY A 230 -25.96 -19.98 29.04
C GLY A 230 -25.30 -19.54 27.73
N GLU A 231 -26.11 -19.30 26.70
CA GLU A 231 -25.63 -18.76 25.42
C GLU A 231 -25.13 -17.31 25.59
N GLU A 232 -24.06 -16.96 24.87
CA GLU A 232 -23.52 -15.60 24.84
C GLU A 232 -23.67 -15.00 23.45
N GLU A 233 -24.08 -13.75 23.39
CA GLU A 233 -24.18 -13.00 22.15
C GLU A 233 -23.46 -11.63 22.25
N ILE A 234 -22.97 -11.16 21.11
CA ILE A 234 -22.29 -9.86 21.01
C ILE A 234 -23.13 -8.92 20.19
N ILE A 235 -23.48 -7.77 20.79
CA ILE A 235 -24.30 -6.73 20.18
C ILE A 235 -23.48 -5.45 20.11
N ASP A 236 -23.47 -4.81 18.93
CA ASP A 236 -22.73 -3.59 18.68
C ASP A 236 -23.69 -2.40 18.51
N ALA A 237 -23.53 -1.36 19.35
CA ALA A 237 -24.18 -0.08 19.15
C ALA A 237 -23.24 0.85 18.39
N ASP A 238 -23.74 1.57 17.40
CA ASP A 238 -22.96 2.53 16.61
C ASP A 238 -22.47 3.74 17.44
N LYS A 239 -21.77 4.69 16.77
CA LYS A 239 -21.24 5.89 17.41
C LYS A 239 -22.32 6.79 18.04
N ASP A 240 -23.53 6.73 17.52
CA ASP A 240 -24.70 7.51 18.00
C ASP A 240 -25.46 6.77 19.10
N GLY A 241 -25.00 5.57 19.50
CA GLY A 241 -25.59 4.72 20.52
C GLY A 241 -26.85 4.01 20.04
N LEU A 242 -26.94 3.74 18.74
CA LEU A 242 -28.05 3.02 18.13
C LEU A 242 -27.67 1.57 17.82
N ILE A 243 -28.57 0.65 18.04
CA ILE A 243 -28.52 -0.75 17.62
C ILE A 243 -29.69 -0.97 16.66
N ASP A 244 -29.40 -1.32 15.40
CA ASP A 244 -30.40 -1.49 14.35
C ASP A 244 -31.37 -0.30 14.21
N GLY A 245 -30.87 0.92 14.43
CA GLY A 245 -31.66 2.17 14.37
C GLY A 245 -32.49 2.47 15.62
N MET A 246 -32.41 1.67 16.66
CA MET A 246 -33.09 1.85 17.93
C MET A 246 -32.09 2.27 19.02
N PRO A 247 -32.42 3.17 19.96
CA PRO A 247 -31.56 3.48 21.08
C PRO A 247 -31.11 2.24 21.85
N ALA A 248 -29.80 2.10 22.10
CA ALA A 248 -29.23 0.90 22.75
C ALA A 248 -29.90 0.58 24.08
N LYS A 249 -30.37 1.56 24.83
CA LYS A 249 -31.10 1.36 26.09
C LYS A 249 -32.43 0.63 25.89
N GLU A 250 -33.18 0.99 24.86
CA GLU A 250 -34.49 0.37 24.52
C GLU A 250 -34.27 -1.05 23.97
N PHE A 251 -33.27 -1.21 23.12
CA PHE A 251 -32.90 -2.52 22.57
C PHE A 251 -32.48 -3.48 23.69
N ILE A 252 -31.58 -3.05 24.60
CA ILE A 252 -31.10 -3.86 25.74
C ILE A 252 -32.26 -4.20 26.66
N ALA A 253 -33.17 -3.26 26.95
CA ALA A 253 -34.35 -3.55 27.79
C ALA A 253 -35.27 -4.63 27.16
N GLY A 254 -35.36 -4.66 25.81
CA GLY A 254 -36.08 -5.74 25.10
C GLY A 254 -35.38 -7.08 25.25
N VAL A 255 -34.08 -7.12 25.11
CA VAL A 255 -33.24 -8.31 25.25
C VAL A 255 -33.25 -8.83 26.70
N GLU A 256 -33.23 -7.94 27.69
CA GLU A 256 -33.37 -8.28 29.11
C GLU A 256 -34.73 -8.91 29.42
N ALA A 257 -35.80 -8.44 28.76
CA ALA A 257 -37.14 -9.03 28.91
C ALA A 257 -37.20 -10.46 28.33
N GLU A 258 -36.28 -10.84 27.44
CA GLU A 258 -36.14 -12.20 26.89
C GLU A 258 -35.20 -13.09 27.71
N GLY A 259 -34.75 -12.66 28.91
CA GLY A 259 -33.91 -13.46 29.79
C GLY A 259 -32.40 -13.28 29.57
N TRP A 260 -32.00 -12.31 28.77
CA TRP A 260 -30.60 -11.97 28.57
C TRP A 260 -30.12 -10.91 29.57
N GLN A 261 -28.86 -10.96 29.95
CA GLN A 261 -28.26 -9.97 30.83
C GLN A 261 -26.95 -9.44 30.22
N VAL A 262 -26.72 -8.14 30.31
CA VAL A 262 -25.45 -7.54 29.91
C VAL A 262 -24.36 -7.93 30.89
N VAL A 263 -23.43 -8.79 30.46
CA VAL A 263 -22.30 -9.27 31.27
C VAL A 263 -21.03 -8.48 31.03
N GLY A 264 -20.99 -7.68 29.99
CA GLY A 264 -19.82 -6.83 29.71
C GLY A 264 -20.12 -5.74 28.69
N THR A 265 -19.48 -4.60 28.89
CA THR A 265 -19.55 -3.45 27.97
C THR A 265 -18.16 -2.91 27.72
N ARG A 266 -17.81 -2.67 26.48
CA ARG A 266 -16.55 -1.99 26.12
C ARG A 266 -16.71 -1.07 24.93
N THR A 267 -15.97 0.02 24.91
CA THR A 267 -15.79 0.84 23.71
C THR A 267 -14.78 0.15 22.77
N ALA A 268 -15.15 -0.04 21.54
CA ALA A 268 -14.30 -0.54 20.47
C ALA A 268 -14.27 0.48 19.32
N TYR A 269 -13.36 0.29 18.38
CA TYR A 269 -13.20 1.20 17.24
C TYR A 269 -13.30 0.39 15.95
N ARG A 270 -14.24 0.80 15.09
CA ARG A 270 -14.33 0.27 13.73
C ARG A 270 -13.40 1.08 12.83
N LYS A 271 -12.52 0.38 12.13
CA LYS A 271 -11.67 1.02 11.12
C LYS A 271 -12.48 1.19 9.84
N LYS A 272 -12.55 2.44 9.36
CA LYS A 272 -13.10 2.81 8.07
C LYS A 272 -11.97 3.42 7.26
N ILE A 273 -11.73 2.93 6.06
CA ILE A 273 -10.67 3.41 5.19
C ILE A 273 -11.31 4.17 4.05
N CYS A 274 -10.94 5.43 3.91
CA CYS A 274 -11.45 6.32 2.88
C CYS A 274 -10.33 6.74 1.94
N MET A 275 -10.63 6.80 0.65
CA MET A 275 -9.75 7.31 -0.39
C MET A 275 -10.28 8.64 -0.90
N TYR A 276 -9.39 9.61 -0.98
CA TYR A 276 -9.60 10.93 -1.57
C TYR A 276 -8.64 11.11 -2.74
N LEU A 277 -9.13 11.68 -3.82
CA LEU A 277 -8.31 12.01 -4.97
C LEU A 277 -8.15 13.53 -5.07
N TRP A 278 -6.91 13.99 -5.13
CA TRP A 278 -6.55 15.38 -5.17
C TRP A 278 -5.85 15.76 -6.47
N GLY A 279 -6.31 16.86 -7.10
CA GLY A 279 -5.64 17.48 -8.24
C GLY A 279 -5.18 18.88 -7.83
N GLY A 280 -4.00 18.99 -7.25
CA GLY A 280 -3.55 20.24 -6.67
C GLY A 280 -4.21 20.52 -5.32
N SER A 281 -4.85 21.68 -5.24
CA SER A 281 -5.60 22.08 -4.05
C SER A 281 -7.09 21.70 -4.12
N LYS A 282 -7.53 21.08 -5.24
CA LYS A 282 -8.92 20.70 -5.44
C LYS A 282 -9.09 19.19 -5.26
N GLN A 283 -10.08 18.81 -4.47
CA GLN A 283 -10.52 17.43 -4.39
C GLN A 283 -11.25 17.06 -5.68
N LEU A 284 -10.79 16.00 -6.34
CA LEU A 284 -11.34 15.49 -7.59
C LEU A 284 -12.41 14.44 -7.36
N ALA A 285 -12.19 13.58 -6.37
CA ALA A 285 -13.12 12.54 -5.98
C ALA A 285 -12.97 12.17 -4.48
N GLY A 286 -13.98 11.53 -3.94
CA GLY A 286 -14.00 11.01 -2.56
C GLY A 286 -14.96 11.77 -1.64
N PRO A 287 -15.17 11.26 -0.41
CA PRO A 287 -14.56 10.01 0.10
C PRO A 287 -15.09 8.76 -0.59
N ILE A 288 -14.19 7.86 -1.00
CA ILE A 288 -14.53 6.52 -1.51
C ILE A 288 -14.13 5.52 -0.44
N GLU A 289 -15.10 4.81 0.09
CA GLU A 289 -14.88 3.82 1.14
C GLU A 289 -14.28 2.54 0.57
N TRP A 290 -13.16 2.11 1.16
CA TRP A 290 -12.54 0.82 0.90
C TRP A 290 -13.07 -0.23 1.86
N LYS A 291 -13.57 -1.34 1.31
CA LYS A 291 -14.18 -2.42 2.11
C LYS A 291 -13.18 -3.31 2.85
N GLY A 292 -11.90 -3.18 2.56
CA GLY A 292 -10.86 -3.93 3.27
C GLY A 292 -10.50 -3.29 4.62
N ASN A 293 -9.84 -4.06 5.47
CA ASN A 293 -9.41 -3.64 6.81
C ASN A 293 -8.04 -2.94 6.84
N ARG A 294 -7.38 -2.80 5.69
CA ARG A 294 -6.06 -2.15 5.51
C ARG A 294 -6.05 -1.29 4.26
N ILE A 295 -5.19 -0.29 4.26
CA ILE A 295 -4.89 0.50 3.07
C ILE A 295 -4.35 -0.45 1.99
N PRO A 296 -4.92 -0.45 0.75
CA PRO A 296 -4.55 -1.42 -0.29
C PRO A 296 -3.22 -1.10 -0.99
N VAL A 297 -2.29 -0.52 -0.29
CA VAL A 297 -0.91 -0.24 -0.73
C VAL A 297 0.05 -1.01 0.14
N PHE A 298 0.97 -1.75 -0.46
CA PHE A 298 1.90 -2.61 0.25
C PHE A 298 3.32 -2.19 -0.09
N THR A 299 4.14 -2.07 0.94
CA THR A 299 5.56 -1.73 0.80
C THR A 299 6.40 -2.96 1.11
N VAL A 300 7.23 -3.35 0.17
CA VAL A 300 8.26 -4.37 0.37
C VAL A 300 9.57 -3.64 0.65
N PRO A 301 10.02 -3.60 1.90
CA PRO A 301 11.27 -2.95 2.25
C PRO A 301 12.46 -3.81 1.79
N GLY A 302 13.54 -3.14 1.41
CA GLY A 302 14.83 -3.76 1.25
C GLY A 302 15.51 -3.97 2.60
N ARG A 303 16.81 -3.73 2.68
CA ARG A 303 17.51 -3.80 3.97
C ARG A 303 17.06 -2.65 4.86
N GLN A 304 16.57 -3.00 6.04
CA GLN A 304 16.25 -2.05 7.10
C GLN A 304 17.38 -2.02 8.13
N THR A 305 17.71 -0.83 8.60
CA THR A 305 18.67 -0.62 9.69
C THR A 305 18.08 0.43 10.62
N HIS A 306 17.98 0.11 11.90
CA HIS A 306 17.47 1.01 12.93
C HIS A 306 18.67 1.69 13.61
N VAL A 307 18.76 3.00 13.50
CA VAL A 307 19.83 3.80 14.11
C VAL A 307 19.22 5.05 14.73
N GLY A 308 19.45 5.24 16.02
CA GLY A 308 19.00 6.44 16.73
C GLY A 308 17.50 6.69 16.71
N GLY A 309 16.68 5.62 16.68
CA GLY A 309 15.22 5.74 16.60
C GLY A 309 14.67 5.93 15.18
N GLU A 310 15.54 6.05 14.18
CA GLU A 310 15.14 6.16 12.78
C GLU A 310 15.33 4.83 12.04
N THR A 311 14.37 4.49 11.18
CA THR A 311 14.46 3.34 10.27
C THR A 311 14.97 3.78 8.91
N ILE A 312 16.17 3.34 8.57
CA ILE A 312 16.82 3.63 7.30
C ILE A 312 16.58 2.44 6.35
N HIS A 313 15.95 2.72 5.22
CA HIS A 313 15.78 1.76 4.15
C HIS A 313 16.92 1.91 3.13
N ALA A 314 17.58 0.82 2.81
CA ALA A 314 18.67 0.83 1.85
C ALA A 314 18.59 -0.36 0.90
N GLY A 315 18.80 -0.08 -0.38
CA GLY A 315 19.02 -1.10 -1.40
C GLY A 315 20.51 -1.34 -1.64
N ILE A 316 20.81 -2.33 -2.44
CA ILE A 316 22.16 -2.75 -2.81
C ILE A 316 22.99 -1.63 -3.44
N ILE A 317 22.31 -0.75 -4.22
CA ILE A 317 22.96 0.36 -4.93
C ILE A 317 23.56 1.35 -3.95
N ARG A 318 22.90 1.64 -2.83
CA ARG A 318 23.40 2.58 -1.83
C ARG A 318 24.71 2.09 -1.20
N HIS A 319 24.79 0.82 -0.87
CA HIS A 319 25.96 0.23 -0.22
C HIS A 319 27.11 -0.04 -1.19
N SER A 320 26.81 -0.36 -2.46
CA SER A 320 27.82 -0.71 -3.46
C SER A 320 28.24 0.45 -4.36
N ARG A 321 27.71 1.65 -4.16
CA ARG A 321 27.97 2.83 -5.00
C ARG A 321 29.45 3.17 -5.10
N ASP A 322 30.11 3.25 -3.96
CA ASP A 322 31.48 3.70 -3.93
C ASP A 322 32.47 2.62 -4.43
N ALA A 323 32.15 1.35 -4.17
CA ALA A 323 32.83 0.21 -4.76
C ALA A 323 32.70 0.19 -6.30
N GLN A 324 31.50 0.48 -6.82
CA GLN A 324 31.27 0.58 -8.27
C GLN A 324 32.06 1.73 -8.89
N ARG A 325 32.13 2.88 -8.24
CA ARG A 325 32.96 4.00 -8.70
C ARG A 325 34.42 3.66 -8.73
N LEU A 326 34.94 3.03 -7.67
CA LEU A 326 36.34 2.57 -7.62
C LEU A 326 36.61 1.54 -8.74
N HIS A 327 35.68 0.61 -8.98
CA HIS A 327 35.81 -0.35 -10.08
C HIS A 327 35.90 0.34 -11.44
N ASN A 328 35.05 1.33 -11.71
CA ASN A 328 35.11 2.11 -12.95
C ASN A 328 36.45 2.85 -13.10
N TRP A 329 36.95 3.45 -12.02
CA TRP A 329 38.27 4.10 -11.99
C TRP A 329 39.39 3.13 -12.34
N ALA A 330 39.46 1.98 -11.67
CA ALA A 330 40.48 0.97 -11.90
C ALA A 330 40.46 0.47 -13.35
N ARG A 331 39.29 0.19 -13.91
CA ARG A 331 39.13 -0.26 -15.30
C ARG A 331 39.57 0.81 -16.31
N ALA A 332 39.13 2.07 -16.09
CA ALA A 332 39.53 3.18 -16.97
C ALA A 332 41.04 3.44 -16.95
N THR A 333 41.64 3.36 -15.78
CA THR A 333 43.12 3.51 -15.65
C THR A 333 43.90 2.35 -16.28
N ALA A 334 43.42 1.13 -16.15
CA ALA A 334 44.00 -0.03 -16.80
C ALA A 334 43.97 0.10 -18.34
N LEU A 335 42.81 0.55 -18.90
CA LEU A 335 42.71 0.80 -20.34
C LEU A 335 43.64 1.92 -20.80
N GLU A 336 43.82 2.98 -20.00
CA GLU A 336 44.76 4.06 -20.27
C GLU A 336 46.20 3.54 -20.29
N ALA A 337 46.57 2.72 -19.30
CA ALA A 337 47.93 2.13 -19.24
C ALA A 337 48.21 1.23 -20.44
N VAL A 338 47.26 0.40 -20.84
CA VAL A 338 47.39 -0.45 -22.05
C VAL A 338 47.51 0.39 -23.32
N SER A 339 46.74 1.45 -23.46
CA SER A 339 46.78 2.33 -24.63
C SER A 339 48.10 3.10 -24.75
N LEU A 340 48.74 3.40 -23.64
CA LEU A 340 50.03 4.07 -23.60
C LEU A 340 51.20 3.10 -23.80
N SER A 341 51.07 1.85 -23.39
CA SER A 341 52.10 0.82 -23.56
C SER A 341 52.17 0.25 -24.99
N ALA A 342 51.11 0.45 -25.78
CA ALA A 342 51.02 0.00 -27.17
C ALA A 342 51.70 0.98 -28.16
N LYS A 343 52.34 2.05 -27.68
CA LYS A 343 53.16 2.97 -28.45
C LYS A 343 54.62 2.74 -28.13
#